data_4b6efb141e590bdd06c3fca00500fe9d
#
_entry.id   4b6efb141e590bdd06c3fca00500fe9d
#
_cell.length_a   1.000
_cell.length_b   1.000
_cell.length_c   1.000
_cell.angle_alpha   90.00
_cell.angle_beta   90.00
_cell.angle_gamma   90.00
#
_symmetry.space_group_name_H-M   'P 1'
#
loop_
_entity.id
_entity.type
_entity.pdbx_description
1 polymer ?
#
loop_
_entity_poly.entity_id
_entity_poly.type
_entity_poly.pdbx_seq_one_letter_code
_entity_poly.pdbx_strand_id
1 'polypeptide(L)'
;MKFTGTNDYIASNELQLAVNAAITLQKPLLIKGEPGTGKTMLAEQLAQSLDTELIQWHIKSTTKAQQGLYEYDAVSRLRDSQLGDDKVHDVGNYIIKGKLWEAFTADKPPVLLIDEIDKADIEFPNDLLLELDKMTFYVYETQEWVTAVQRPIVIITSNNEKELPDAFLRRCFFPY
;
A
#
# COMPACT_ATOMS: atom_id res chain seq x y z
N MET A 1 -19.39 -7.52 3.34
CA MET A 1 -18.78 -8.86 3.44
C MET A 1 -18.04 -8.91 4.76
N LYS A 2 -18.09 -10.01 5.50
CA LYS A 2 -17.54 -10.11 6.85
C LYS A 2 -16.45 -11.18 6.87
N PHE A 3 -15.24 -10.81 7.33
CA PHE A 3 -14.14 -11.76 7.50
C PHE A 3 -14.33 -12.59 8.77
N THR A 4 -14.25 -13.91 8.65
CA THR A 4 -14.42 -14.87 9.76
C THR A 4 -13.25 -15.84 9.90
N GLY A 5 -12.14 -15.58 9.18
CA GLY A 5 -11.04 -16.52 9.01
C GLY A 5 -11.26 -17.46 7.82
N THR A 6 -10.33 -18.37 7.63
CA THR A 6 -10.38 -19.41 6.59
C THR A 6 -10.07 -20.77 7.22
N ASN A 7 -10.22 -21.86 6.47
CA ASN A 7 -9.85 -23.20 6.91
C ASN A 7 -8.35 -23.33 7.25
N ASP A 8 -7.52 -22.54 6.60
CA ASP A 8 -6.06 -22.57 6.74
C ASP A 8 -5.53 -21.49 7.71
N TYR A 9 -6.41 -20.57 8.16
CA TYR A 9 -6.05 -19.47 9.04
C TYR A 9 -7.11 -19.21 10.11
N ILE A 10 -6.80 -19.61 11.33
CA ILE A 10 -7.67 -19.39 12.49
C ILE A 10 -7.39 -18.01 13.05
N ALA A 11 -8.24 -17.04 12.69
CA ALA A 11 -8.17 -15.70 13.27
C ALA A 11 -8.89 -15.68 14.64
N SER A 12 -8.26 -15.06 15.64
CA SER A 12 -8.92 -14.81 16.92
C SER A 12 -10.16 -13.91 16.71
N ASN A 13 -11.13 -14.01 17.63
CA ASN A 13 -12.32 -13.15 17.56
C ASN A 13 -11.96 -11.65 17.56
N GLU A 14 -10.94 -11.26 18.34
CA GLU A 14 -10.45 -9.88 18.39
C GLU A 14 -9.89 -9.44 17.05
N LEU A 15 -9.10 -10.29 16.38
CA LEU A 15 -8.54 -9.99 15.07
C LEU A 15 -9.63 -9.89 14.00
N GLN A 16 -10.61 -10.79 14.02
CA GLN A 16 -11.76 -10.73 13.10
C GLN A 16 -12.55 -9.43 13.29
N LEU A 17 -12.79 -9.02 14.53
CA LEU A 17 -13.46 -7.76 14.84
C LEU A 17 -12.65 -6.55 14.35
N ALA A 18 -11.32 -6.57 14.57
CA ALA A 18 -10.43 -5.49 14.13
C ALA A 18 -10.40 -5.35 12.60
N VAL A 19 -10.29 -6.47 11.88
CA VAL A 19 -10.32 -6.49 10.40
C VAL A 19 -11.65 -5.91 9.90
N ASN A 20 -12.77 -6.42 10.41
CA ASN A 20 -14.10 -5.97 9.97
C ASN A 20 -14.37 -4.51 10.34
N ALA A 21 -13.89 -4.04 11.49
CA ALA A 21 -13.99 -2.64 11.88
C ALA A 21 -13.17 -1.73 10.96
N ALA A 22 -11.93 -2.12 10.66
CA ALA A 22 -11.06 -1.36 9.74
C ALA A 22 -11.69 -1.23 8.34
N ILE A 23 -12.25 -2.31 7.81
CA ILE A 23 -12.95 -2.31 6.52
C ILE A 23 -14.17 -1.37 6.57
N THR A 24 -15.00 -1.48 7.60
CA THR A 24 -16.22 -0.67 7.75
C THR A 24 -15.90 0.81 7.93
N LEU A 25 -14.86 1.13 8.72
CA LEU A 25 -14.43 2.50 8.98
C LEU A 25 -13.57 3.07 7.85
N GLN A 26 -13.19 2.26 6.86
CA GLN A 26 -12.31 2.64 5.76
C GLN A 26 -10.96 3.20 6.26
N LYS A 27 -10.41 2.58 7.29
CA LYS A 27 -9.10 2.93 7.86
C LYS A 27 -8.08 1.84 7.59
N PRO A 28 -6.79 2.18 7.42
CA PRO A 28 -5.73 1.19 7.39
C PRO A 28 -5.71 0.38 8.70
N LEU A 29 -5.57 -0.94 8.57
CA LEU A 29 -5.38 -1.82 9.71
C LEU A 29 -3.89 -1.96 10.00
N LEU A 30 -3.46 -1.52 11.17
CA LEU A 30 -2.07 -1.65 11.62
C LEU A 30 -1.93 -2.87 12.52
N ILE A 31 -1.08 -3.81 12.13
CA ILE A 31 -0.74 -5.01 12.90
C ILE A 31 0.70 -4.88 13.39
N LYS A 32 0.86 -4.81 14.70
CA LYS A 32 2.16 -4.81 15.36
C LYS A 32 2.44 -6.17 15.97
N GLY A 33 3.70 -6.60 15.94
CA GLY A 33 4.10 -7.84 16.56
C GLY A 33 5.50 -8.29 16.12
N GLU A 34 6.02 -9.29 16.78
CA GLU A 34 7.31 -9.87 16.45
C GLU A 34 7.30 -10.54 15.07
N PRO A 35 8.47 -10.68 14.41
CA PRO A 35 8.60 -11.44 13.18
C PRO A 35 8.08 -12.87 13.34
N GLY A 36 7.43 -13.40 12.30
CA GLY A 36 6.95 -14.77 12.29
C GLY A 36 5.59 -15.00 12.99
N THR A 37 4.88 -13.95 13.39
CA THR A 37 3.56 -14.06 14.05
C THR A 37 2.37 -14.16 13.09
N GLY A 38 2.61 -14.34 11.79
CA GLY A 38 1.55 -14.55 10.79
C GLY A 38 0.89 -13.26 10.28
N LYS A 39 1.52 -12.09 10.47
CA LYS A 39 0.99 -10.79 10.00
C LYS A 39 0.75 -10.74 8.49
N THR A 40 1.71 -11.22 7.71
CA THR A 40 1.61 -11.29 6.24
C THR A 40 0.54 -12.30 5.80
N MET A 41 0.46 -13.43 6.48
CA MET A 41 -0.54 -14.46 6.21
C MET A 41 -1.97 -13.93 6.37
N LEU A 42 -2.21 -13.00 7.31
CA LEU A 42 -3.51 -12.37 7.46
C LEU A 42 -3.97 -11.67 6.17
N ALA A 43 -3.08 -10.92 5.52
CA ALA A 43 -3.40 -10.22 4.28
C ALA A 43 -3.70 -11.21 3.14
N GLU A 44 -2.94 -12.30 3.05
CA GLU A 44 -3.16 -13.36 2.07
C GLU A 44 -4.54 -14.02 2.26
N GLN A 45 -4.86 -14.38 3.49
CA GLN A 45 -6.12 -15.03 3.83
C GLN A 45 -7.32 -14.09 3.66
N LEU A 46 -7.14 -12.81 3.96
CA LEU A 46 -8.18 -11.81 3.72
C LEU A 46 -8.46 -11.65 2.22
N ALA A 47 -7.43 -11.51 1.39
CA ALA A 47 -7.58 -11.41 -0.05
C ALA A 47 -8.28 -12.66 -0.63
N GLN A 48 -7.89 -13.84 -0.18
CA GLN A 48 -8.52 -15.10 -0.58
C GLN A 48 -9.99 -15.14 -0.17
N SER A 49 -10.33 -14.77 1.06
CA SER A 49 -11.70 -14.81 1.57
C SER A 49 -12.64 -13.82 0.86
N LEU A 50 -12.09 -12.73 0.34
CA LEU A 50 -12.83 -11.70 -0.40
C LEU A 50 -12.81 -11.91 -1.91
N ASP A 51 -12.14 -12.95 -2.39
CA ASP A 51 -11.94 -13.22 -3.83
C ASP A 51 -11.39 -11.99 -4.57
N THR A 52 -10.32 -11.41 -4.02
CA THR A 52 -9.69 -10.22 -4.56
C THR A 52 -8.17 -10.35 -4.61
N GLU A 53 -7.54 -9.45 -5.34
CA GLU A 53 -6.09 -9.41 -5.50
C GLU A 53 -5.39 -8.97 -4.22
N LEU A 54 -4.24 -9.58 -3.93
CA LEU A 54 -3.29 -9.12 -2.94
C LEU A 54 -2.15 -8.38 -3.61
N ILE A 55 -1.97 -7.12 -3.27
CA ILE A 55 -0.85 -6.29 -3.71
C ILE A 55 0.07 -6.10 -2.51
N GLN A 56 1.32 -6.59 -2.63
CA GLN A 56 2.31 -6.50 -1.56
C GLN A 56 3.37 -5.46 -1.85
N TRP A 57 3.64 -4.62 -0.86
CA TRP A 57 4.73 -3.67 -0.88
C TRP A 57 5.64 -3.89 0.32
N HIS A 58 6.78 -4.53 0.06
CA HIS A 58 7.82 -4.76 1.07
C HIS A 58 8.66 -3.51 1.26
N ILE A 59 8.62 -2.97 2.47
CA ILE A 59 9.36 -1.77 2.83
C ILE A 59 10.79 -2.13 3.24
N LYS A 60 11.75 -1.38 2.73
CA LYS A 60 13.17 -1.49 3.06
C LYS A 60 13.66 -0.17 3.65
N SER A 61 14.84 -0.17 4.26
CA SER A 61 15.45 1.05 4.79
C SER A 61 15.64 2.15 3.75
N THR A 62 15.78 1.79 2.48
CA THR A 62 15.95 2.70 1.34
C THR A 62 14.65 3.08 0.66
N THR A 63 13.52 2.49 1.06
CA THR A 63 12.22 2.74 0.42
C THR A 63 11.75 4.16 0.74
N LYS A 64 11.30 4.87 -0.30
CA LYS A 64 10.67 6.19 -0.22
C LYS A 64 9.18 6.11 -0.54
N ALA A 65 8.38 6.97 0.06
CA ALA A 65 6.93 7.02 -0.16
C ALA A 65 6.57 7.23 -1.64
N GLN A 66 7.33 8.06 -2.34
CA GLN A 66 7.15 8.32 -3.77
C GLN A 66 7.21 7.05 -4.63
N GLN A 67 8.02 6.07 -4.25
CA GLN A 67 8.14 4.80 -4.98
C GLN A 67 6.84 3.97 -4.95
N GLY A 68 6.01 4.16 -3.93
CA GLY A 68 4.69 3.55 -3.87
C GLY A 68 3.69 4.18 -4.83
N LEU A 69 3.89 5.44 -5.19
CA LEU A 69 3.07 6.15 -6.17
C LEU A 69 3.58 5.84 -7.57
N TYR A 70 4.69 6.39 -7.95
CA TYR A 70 5.36 6.16 -9.23
C TYR A 70 6.80 6.66 -9.21
N GLU A 71 7.58 6.23 -10.18
CA GLU A 71 8.90 6.76 -10.48
C GLU A 71 8.95 7.22 -11.94
N TYR A 72 9.68 8.30 -12.20
CA TYR A 72 9.93 8.78 -13.56
C TYR A 72 11.33 8.40 -14.02
N ASP A 73 11.42 7.58 -15.07
CA ASP A 73 12.68 7.11 -15.64
C ASP A 73 13.23 8.12 -16.67
N ALA A 74 13.75 9.23 -16.15
CA ALA A 74 14.34 10.30 -16.95
C ALA A 74 15.59 9.82 -17.70
N VAL A 75 16.34 8.88 -17.15
CA VAL A 75 17.58 8.35 -17.76
C VAL A 75 17.27 7.57 -19.02
N SER A 76 16.30 6.65 -18.97
CA SER A 76 15.86 5.93 -20.15
C SER A 76 15.30 6.87 -21.22
N ARG A 77 14.52 7.87 -20.82
CA ARG A 77 14.00 8.86 -21.76
C ARG A 77 15.10 9.65 -22.47
N LEU A 78 16.12 10.08 -21.72
CA LEU A 78 17.26 10.80 -22.31
C LEU A 78 18.02 9.92 -23.30
N ARG A 79 18.29 8.66 -22.94
CA ARG A 79 18.93 7.69 -23.84
C ARG A 79 18.13 7.47 -25.11
N ASP A 80 16.83 7.24 -25.00
CA ASP A 80 15.95 6.98 -26.15
C ASP A 80 15.85 8.24 -27.04
N SER A 81 15.88 9.44 -26.46
CA SER A 81 15.96 10.70 -27.21
C SER A 81 17.25 10.80 -28.04
N GLN A 82 18.38 10.40 -27.48
CA GLN A 82 19.66 10.40 -28.19
C GLN A 82 19.69 9.37 -29.34
N LEU A 83 18.93 8.28 -29.20
CA LEU A 83 18.80 7.23 -30.22
C LEU A 83 17.74 7.56 -31.27
N GLY A 84 16.97 8.64 -31.10
CA GLY A 84 15.90 9.03 -32.02
C GLY A 84 14.66 8.16 -31.93
N ASP A 85 14.42 7.51 -30.77
CA ASP A 85 13.23 6.67 -30.55
C ASP A 85 11.98 7.55 -30.35
N ASP A 86 10.93 7.28 -31.09
CA ASP A 86 9.67 8.05 -31.06
C ASP A 86 8.91 7.92 -29.72
N LYS A 87 9.23 6.91 -28.88
CA LYS A 87 8.66 6.76 -27.54
C LYS A 87 8.85 7.97 -26.64
N VAL A 88 9.88 8.78 -26.91
CA VAL A 88 10.20 9.99 -26.12
C VAL A 88 9.09 11.03 -26.15
N HIS A 89 8.23 11.02 -27.16
CA HIS A 89 7.13 11.98 -27.32
C HIS A 89 5.98 11.73 -26.35
N ASP A 90 5.86 10.51 -25.81
CA ASP A 90 4.91 10.19 -24.76
C ASP A 90 5.63 9.94 -23.44
N VAL A 91 5.55 10.89 -22.52
CA VAL A 91 6.19 10.80 -21.20
C VAL A 91 5.66 9.64 -20.37
N GLY A 92 4.42 9.21 -20.61
CA GLY A 92 3.81 8.05 -19.95
C GLY A 92 4.60 6.76 -20.12
N ASN A 93 5.36 6.61 -21.23
CA ASN A 93 6.23 5.46 -21.46
C ASN A 93 7.38 5.34 -20.44
N TYR A 94 7.66 6.41 -19.69
CA TYR A 94 8.75 6.47 -18.70
C TYR A 94 8.25 6.59 -17.26
N ILE A 95 6.95 6.38 -17.05
CA ILE A 95 6.36 6.30 -15.72
C ILE A 95 6.33 4.83 -15.27
N ILE A 96 7.01 4.57 -14.16
CA ILE A 96 7.03 3.26 -13.50
C ILE A 96 6.03 3.32 -12.37
N LYS A 97 4.93 2.57 -12.48
CA LYS A 97 3.84 2.56 -11.50
C LYS A 97 4.27 1.85 -10.22
N GLY A 98 3.98 2.47 -9.07
CA GLY A 98 4.20 1.88 -7.76
C GLY A 98 2.99 1.07 -7.27
N LYS A 99 3.12 0.48 -6.07
CA LYS A 99 2.09 -0.42 -5.51
C LYS A 99 0.78 0.30 -5.14
N LEU A 100 0.85 1.58 -4.74
CA LEU A 100 -0.36 2.38 -4.53
C LEU A 100 -1.08 2.66 -5.84
N TRP A 101 -0.35 2.95 -6.90
CA TRP A 101 -0.95 3.13 -8.23
C TRP A 101 -1.68 1.86 -8.67
N GLU A 102 -1.01 0.70 -8.56
CA GLU A 102 -1.63 -0.59 -8.88
C GLU A 102 -2.92 -0.79 -8.07
N ALA A 103 -2.87 -0.53 -6.76
CA ALA A 103 -4.03 -0.68 -5.88
C ALA A 103 -5.18 0.29 -6.22
N PHE A 104 -4.85 1.53 -6.60
CA PHE A 104 -5.87 2.54 -6.93
C PHE A 104 -6.56 2.27 -8.27
N THR A 105 -5.89 1.61 -9.18
CA THR A 105 -6.42 1.33 -10.53
C THR A 105 -6.98 -0.09 -10.68
N ALA A 106 -7.04 -0.87 -9.62
CA ALA A 106 -7.63 -2.21 -9.64
C ALA A 106 -9.15 -2.17 -9.86
N ASP A 107 -9.68 -3.13 -10.62
CA ASP A 107 -11.11 -3.22 -10.94
C ASP A 107 -11.99 -3.58 -9.73
N LYS A 108 -11.46 -4.40 -8.83
CA LYS A 108 -12.07 -4.76 -7.55
C LYS A 108 -11.26 -4.15 -6.40
N PRO A 109 -11.85 -3.88 -5.21
CA PRO A 109 -11.09 -3.44 -4.05
C PRO A 109 -10.00 -4.45 -3.68
N PRO A 110 -8.72 -4.17 -3.94
CA PRO A 110 -7.65 -5.10 -3.58
C PRO A 110 -7.32 -5.02 -2.10
N VAL A 111 -6.66 -6.03 -1.58
CA VAL A 111 -5.94 -5.94 -0.32
C VAL A 111 -4.54 -5.42 -0.62
N LEU A 112 -4.19 -4.24 -0.09
CA LEU A 112 -2.86 -3.66 -0.17
C LEU A 112 -2.13 -3.91 1.14
N LEU A 113 -1.07 -4.71 1.10
CA LEU A 113 -0.20 -4.97 2.24
C LEU A 113 1.05 -4.08 2.15
N ILE A 114 1.19 -3.17 3.11
CA ILE A 114 2.42 -2.40 3.33
C ILE A 114 3.18 -3.10 4.46
N ASP A 115 4.19 -3.88 4.07
CA ASP A 115 4.85 -4.81 4.97
C ASP A 115 6.11 -4.21 5.59
N GLU A 116 6.22 -4.33 6.92
CA GLU A 116 7.37 -3.86 7.70
C GLU A 116 7.65 -2.36 7.56
N ILE A 117 6.61 -1.53 7.75
CA ILE A 117 6.68 -0.06 7.56
C ILE A 117 7.77 0.61 8.41
N ASP A 118 8.10 0.05 9.54
CA ASP A 118 9.09 0.56 10.48
C ASP A 118 10.55 0.37 10.03
N LYS A 119 10.80 -0.35 8.92
CA LYS A 119 12.12 -0.44 8.32
C LYS A 119 12.57 0.83 7.60
N ALA A 120 11.64 1.59 7.05
CA ALA A 120 11.94 2.86 6.37
C ALA A 120 12.35 3.98 7.34
N ASP A 121 12.70 5.13 6.78
CA ASP A 121 12.95 6.33 7.57
C ASP A 121 11.71 6.75 8.37
N ILE A 122 11.94 7.48 9.48
CA ILE A 122 10.87 7.94 10.37
C ILE A 122 9.80 8.78 9.67
N GLU A 123 10.17 9.50 8.62
CA GLU A 123 9.25 10.36 7.84
C GLU A 123 8.36 9.55 6.89
N PHE A 124 8.76 8.36 6.51
CA PHE A 124 8.05 7.55 5.51
C PHE A 124 6.56 7.35 5.81
N PRO A 125 6.13 6.97 7.03
CA PRO A 125 4.72 6.81 7.33
C PRO A 125 3.92 8.10 7.14
N ASN A 126 4.47 9.24 7.57
CA ASN A 126 3.83 10.54 7.42
C ASN A 126 3.74 10.97 5.96
N ASP A 127 4.73 10.63 5.14
CA ASP A 127 4.75 10.94 3.71
C ASP A 127 3.67 10.20 2.92
N LEU A 128 3.10 9.12 3.47
CA LEU A 128 1.99 8.37 2.88
C LEU A 128 0.61 8.81 3.36
N LEU A 129 0.52 9.64 4.41
CA LEU A 129 -0.75 9.94 5.06
C LEU A 129 -1.79 10.53 4.12
N LEU A 130 -1.37 11.47 3.28
CA LEU A 130 -2.29 12.18 2.40
C LEU A 130 -2.90 11.22 1.37
N GLU A 131 -2.07 10.40 0.74
CA GLU A 131 -2.51 9.45 -0.28
C GLU A 131 -3.40 8.35 0.31
N LEU A 132 -3.07 7.86 1.51
CA LEU A 132 -3.89 6.87 2.21
C LEU A 132 -5.23 7.45 2.70
N ASP A 133 -5.28 8.72 3.06
CA ASP A 133 -6.52 9.39 3.47
C ASP A 133 -7.41 9.72 2.27
N LYS A 134 -6.83 10.33 1.24
CA LYS A 134 -7.56 10.86 0.08
C LYS A 134 -7.73 9.85 -1.05
N MET A 135 -6.92 8.79 -1.06
CA MET A 135 -6.90 7.78 -2.11
C MET A 135 -6.72 8.40 -3.51
N THR A 136 -5.87 9.39 -3.59
CA THR A 136 -5.54 10.10 -4.83
C THR A 136 -4.14 10.69 -4.76
N PHE A 137 -3.49 10.84 -5.91
CA PHE A 137 -2.24 11.58 -6.05
C PHE A 137 -2.11 12.17 -7.45
N TYR A 138 -1.23 13.15 -7.60
CA TYR A 138 -0.98 13.83 -8.86
C TYR A 138 0.31 13.36 -9.51
N VAL A 139 0.26 13.10 -10.82
CA VAL A 139 1.42 12.72 -11.63
C VAL A 139 1.88 13.96 -12.39
N TYR A 140 3.00 14.55 -11.96
CA TYR A 140 3.48 15.83 -12.47
C TYR A 140 3.89 15.77 -13.94
N GLU A 141 4.48 14.68 -14.36
CA GLU A 141 5.01 14.50 -15.72
C GLU A 141 3.90 14.38 -16.76
N THR A 142 2.81 13.73 -16.43
CA THR A 142 1.62 13.58 -17.30
C THR A 142 0.54 14.60 -17.02
N GLN A 143 0.65 15.34 -15.90
CA GLN A 143 -0.34 16.31 -15.44
C GLN A 143 -1.74 15.69 -15.20
N GLU A 144 -1.75 14.49 -14.66
CA GLU A 144 -2.97 13.73 -14.41
C GLU A 144 -3.12 13.38 -12.92
N TRP A 145 -4.38 13.30 -12.48
CA TRP A 145 -4.70 12.73 -11.18
C TRP A 145 -4.94 11.23 -11.29
N VAL A 146 -4.39 10.46 -10.37
CA VAL A 146 -4.71 9.06 -10.17
C VAL A 146 -5.56 8.98 -8.90
N THR A 147 -6.80 8.53 -9.05
CA THR A 147 -7.75 8.39 -7.95
C THR A 147 -8.22 6.94 -7.87
N ALA A 148 -8.36 6.41 -6.67
CA ALA A 148 -8.79 5.03 -6.49
C ALA A 148 -10.18 4.80 -7.11
N VAL A 149 -10.26 3.85 -8.03
CA VAL A 149 -11.53 3.40 -8.63
C VAL A 149 -12.38 2.72 -7.56
N GLN A 150 -11.75 1.85 -6.80
CA GLN A 150 -12.31 1.22 -5.61
C GLN A 150 -11.33 1.41 -4.45
N ARG A 151 -11.84 1.71 -3.26
CA ARG A 151 -10.97 1.92 -2.09
C ARG A 151 -10.29 0.61 -1.70
N PRO A 152 -8.95 0.52 -1.73
CA PRO A 152 -8.23 -0.64 -1.26
C PRO A 152 -8.45 -0.91 0.22
N ILE A 153 -8.40 -2.17 0.61
CA ILE A 153 -8.30 -2.57 2.01
C ILE A 153 -6.82 -2.57 2.36
N VAL A 154 -6.40 -1.62 3.19
CA VAL A 154 -4.99 -1.42 3.53
C VAL A 154 -4.64 -2.12 4.83
N ILE A 155 -3.69 -3.05 4.77
CA ILE A 155 -3.06 -3.68 5.93
C ILE A 155 -1.61 -3.23 6.01
N ILE A 156 -1.20 -2.77 7.18
CA ILE A 156 0.14 -2.29 7.45
C ILE A 156 0.72 -3.14 8.57
N THR A 157 1.93 -3.66 8.39
CA THR A 157 2.62 -4.42 9.42
C THR A 157 3.81 -3.65 9.98
N SER A 158 4.11 -3.89 11.25
CA SER A 158 5.29 -3.38 11.93
C SER A 158 5.86 -4.42 12.89
N ASN A 159 7.17 -4.58 12.90
CA ASN A 159 7.89 -5.46 13.83
C ASN A 159 8.28 -4.77 15.14
N ASN A 160 7.81 -3.53 15.37
CA ASN A 160 8.17 -2.69 16.52
C ASN A 160 9.67 -2.37 16.64
N GLU A 161 10.40 -2.38 15.54
CA GLU A 161 11.82 -1.99 15.53
C GLU A 161 11.99 -0.49 15.75
N LYS A 162 11.03 0.30 15.28
CA LYS A 162 10.96 1.76 15.47
C LYS A 162 9.55 2.17 15.85
N GLU A 163 9.46 3.26 16.62
CA GLU A 163 8.16 3.89 16.90
C GLU A 163 7.59 4.56 15.65
N LEU A 164 6.29 4.42 15.46
CA LEU A 164 5.56 5.08 14.38
C LEU A 164 5.05 6.45 14.87
N PRO A 165 5.01 7.47 13.98
CA PRO A 165 4.54 8.80 14.35
C PRO A 165 3.07 8.79 14.84
N ASP A 166 2.77 9.60 15.85
CA ASP A 166 1.42 9.72 16.43
C ASP A 166 0.35 10.09 15.38
N ALA A 167 0.69 10.99 14.47
CA ALA A 167 -0.22 11.40 13.40
C ALA A 167 -0.61 10.22 12.50
N PHE A 168 0.32 9.31 12.24
CA PHE A 168 0.08 8.09 11.49
C PHE A 168 -0.78 7.11 12.28
N LEU A 169 -0.43 6.87 13.55
CA LEU A 169 -1.17 5.96 14.44
C LEU A 169 -2.64 6.34 14.59
N ARG A 170 -2.95 7.63 14.70
CA ARG A 170 -4.34 8.12 14.80
C ARG A 170 -5.20 7.82 13.57
N ARG A 171 -4.58 7.64 12.41
CA ARG A 171 -5.29 7.32 11.17
C ARG A 171 -5.47 5.84 10.92
N CYS A 172 -4.73 5.00 11.65
CA CYS A 172 -4.84 3.57 11.58
C CYS A 172 -5.85 3.04 12.59
N PHE A 173 -6.46 1.92 12.27
CA PHE A 173 -7.14 1.06 13.23
C PHE A 173 -6.14 -0.01 13.68
N PHE A 174 -6.03 -0.25 14.96
CA PHE A 174 -5.17 -1.33 15.49
C PHE A 174 -5.86 -2.05 16.65
N PRO A 175 -5.79 -3.39 16.66
CA PRO A 175 -6.25 -4.17 17.80
C PRO A 175 -5.32 -3.95 18.99
N TYR A 176 -5.87 -3.82 20.17
CA TYR A 176 -5.14 -3.75 21.43
C TYR A 176 -4.73 -5.14 21.90
#